data_b6d5f0d5a5d7efbb8390f9a91be7b3df
#
_entry.id   b6d5f0d5a5d7efbb8390f9a91be7b3df
#
_cell.length_a   1.000
_cell.length_b   1.000
_cell.length_c   1.000
_cell.angle_alpha   90.00
_cell.angle_beta   90.00
_cell.angle_gamma   90.00
#
_symmetry.space_group_name_H-M   'P 1'
#
loop_
_entity.id
_entity.type
_entity.pdbx_description
1 polymer ?
#
loop_
_entity_poly.entity_id
_entity_poly.type
_entity_poly.pdbx_seq_one_letter_code
_entity_poly.pdbx_strand_id
1 'polypeptide(L)'
;MRLVDDYIQVRVSEKEGMMQYENVPAVHIKGVEGEVNYTFNNKLQLMANVSWQDSRDQRKYKDDGKLSATYRNRTPNKPWVFWNAEASYTFDNVLASDAKLKLSYSYQWVHWFYLTWEAYGSNATKARIPTQNISNVSALYQLKGGKYNIFLECNNLFDAMAYDNYKLQKPGRAFFVKFRLFID
;
A
#
# COMPACT_ATOMS: atom_id res chain seq x y z
N MET A 1 -19.83 -6.25 0.46
CA MET A 1 -20.00 -6.22 1.93
C MET A 1 -19.62 -7.58 2.49
N ARG A 2 -18.75 -7.64 3.46
CA ARG A 2 -18.28 -8.89 4.08
C ARG A 2 -18.36 -8.77 5.60
N LEU A 3 -18.96 -9.75 6.26
CA LEU A 3 -18.85 -9.98 7.70
C LEU A 3 -17.70 -10.96 7.92
N VAL A 4 -16.86 -10.68 8.88
CA VAL A 4 -15.76 -11.54 9.30
C VAL A 4 -15.97 -11.81 10.79
N ASP A 5 -16.23 -13.06 11.12
CA ASP A 5 -16.21 -13.55 12.48
C ASP A 5 -14.77 -13.93 12.85
N ASP A 6 -14.42 -13.77 14.13
CA ASP A 6 -13.09 -14.12 14.66
C ASP A 6 -11.90 -13.42 14.00
N TYR A 7 -12.01 -12.10 13.76
CA TYR A 7 -10.89 -11.30 13.30
C TYR A 7 -9.79 -11.23 14.39
N ILE A 8 -8.62 -11.76 14.08
CA ILE A 8 -7.50 -11.84 15.03
C ILE A 8 -6.83 -10.47 15.20
N GLN A 9 -6.62 -10.04 16.43
CA GLN A 9 -5.91 -8.82 16.79
C GLN A 9 -4.91 -9.05 17.92
N VAL A 10 -3.80 -8.30 17.89
CA VAL A 10 -2.84 -8.28 18.98
C VAL A 10 -3.28 -7.24 20.03
N ARG A 11 -3.41 -7.66 21.25
CA ARG A 11 -3.62 -6.78 22.41
C ARG A 11 -2.36 -6.73 23.26
N VAL A 12 -1.99 -5.54 23.70
CA VAL A 12 -0.97 -5.36 24.75
C VAL A 12 -1.68 -5.43 26.10
N SER A 13 -1.29 -6.37 26.95
CA SER A 13 -1.78 -6.45 28.32
C SER A 13 -1.11 -5.37 29.15
N GLU A 14 -1.90 -4.52 29.82
CA GLU A 14 -1.38 -3.46 30.70
C GLU A 14 -0.67 -3.99 31.95
N LYS A 15 -0.92 -5.25 32.33
CA LYS A 15 -0.41 -5.80 33.62
C LYS A 15 0.99 -6.39 33.57
N GLU A 16 1.50 -6.78 32.39
CA GLU A 16 2.80 -7.51 32.31
C GLU A 16 3.64 -7.18 31.07
N GLY A 17 3.26 -6.20 30.25
CA GLY A 17 3.98 -5.91 29.01
C GLY A 17 3.91 -7.01 27.95
N MET A 18 3.11 -8.05 28.17
CA MET A 18 2.93 -9.15 27.25
C MET A 18 1.91 -8.81 26.18
N MET A 19 2.25 -9.14 24.92
CA MET A 19 1.31 -9.08 23.80
C MET A 19 0.46 -10.35 23.78
N GLN A 20 -0.84 -10.19 23.76
CA GLN A 20 -1.79 -11.28 23.63
C GLN A 20 -2.61 -11.12 22.36
N TYR A 21 -2.81 -12.22 21.63
CA TYR A 21 -3.75 -12.25 20.52
C TYR A 21 -5.16 -12.42 21.07
N GLU A 22 -6.04 -11.55 20.61
CA GLU A 22 -7.49 -11.66 20.90
C GLU A 22 -8.26 -11.71 19.59
N ASN A 23 -9.34 -12.48 19.57
CA ASN A 23 -10.28 -12.44 18.46
C ASN A 23 -11.24 -11.26 18.65
N VAL A 24 -11.42 -10.48 17.57
CA VAL A 24 -12.52 -9.52 17.48
C VAL A 24 -13.70 -10.29 16.86
N PRO A 25 -14.73 -10.62 17.65
CA PRO A 25 -15.72 -11.62 17.27
C PRO A 25 -16.61 -11.24 16.09
N ALA A 26 -16.69 -9.95 15.75
CA ALA A 26 -17.46 -9.52 14.59
C ALA A 26 -16.88 -8.23 13.98
N VAL A 27 -16.41 -8.30 12.75
CA VAL A 27 -15.94 -7.14 11.97
C VAL A 27 -16.77 -7.01 10.70
N HIS A 28 -17.33 -5.83 10.48
CA HIS A 28 -18.01 -5.48 9.25
C HIS A 28 -17.07 -4.71 8.33
N ILE A 29 -16.85 -5.23 7.13
CA ILE A 29 -16.02 -4.60 6.10
C ILE A 29 -16.90 -4.30 4.90
N LYS A 30 -16.89 -3.04 4.47
CA LYS A 30 -17.51 -2.59 3.23
C LYS A 30 -16.51 -1.72 2.48
N GLY A 31 -16.58 -1.75 1.15
CA GLY A 31 -15.65 -0.98 0.33
C GLY A 31 -16.05 -0.95 -1.12
N VAL A 32 -15.34 -0.11 -1.87
CA VAL A 32 -15.41 -0.01 -3.32
C VAL A 32 -14.00 0.07 -3.85
N GLU A 33 -13.75 -0.64 -4.93
CA GLU A 33 -12.49 -0.64 -5.66
C GLU A 33 -12.76 -0.28 -7.11
N GLY A 34 -11.88 0.51 -7.68
CA GLY A 34 -11.91 0.88 -9.08
C GLY A 34 -10.53 0.79 -9.70
N GLU A 35 -10.47 0.32 -10.94
CA GLU A 35 -9.24 0.24 -11.73
C GLU A 35 -9.49 0.74 -13.14
N VAL A 36 -8.51 1.45 -13.68
CA VAL A 36 -8.46 1.89 -15.07
C VAL A 36 -7.10 1.55 -15.65
N ASN A 37 -7.12 0.90 -16.81
CA ASN A 37 -5.95 0.62 -17.64
C ASN A 37 -6.20 1.19 -19.03
N TYR A 38 -5.29 2.02 -19.53
CA TYR A 38 -5.40 2.64 -20.84
C TYR A 38 -4.07 2.56 -21.59
N THR A 39 -4.14 2.09 -22.83
CA THR A 39 -2.99 2.02 -23.73
C THR A 39 -3.25 2.83 -24.99
N PHE A 40 -2.38 3.79 -25.30
CA PHE A 40 -2.45 4.61 -26.49
C PHE A 40 -1.26 4.33 -27.42
N ASN A 41 -1.56 4.04 -28.70
CA ASN A 41 -0.57 3.75 -29.76
C ASN A 41 0.49 2.71 -29.37
N ASN A 42 0.18 1.76 -28.50
CA ASN A 42 1.11 0.76 -27.96
C ASN A 42 2.37 1.34 -27.30
N LYS A 43 2.40 2.64 -27.03
CA LYS A 43 3.55 3.36 -26.48
C LYS A 43 3.29 3.96 -25.11
N LEU A 44 2.17 4.65 -24.95
CA LEU A 44 1.75 5.21 -23.68
C LEU A 44 0.84 4.22 -22.96
N GLN A 45 1.22 3.84 -21.75
CA GLN A 45 0.40 3.03 -20.86
C GLN A 45 0.11 3.83 -19.59
N LEU A 46 -1.15 3.92 -19.22
CA LEU A 46 -1.63 4.55 -18.00
C LEU A 46 -2.42 3.52 -17.19
N MET A 47 -2.11 3.40 -15.94
CA MET A 47 -2.82 2.56 -14.98
C MET A 47 -3.13 3.37 -13.74
N ALA A 48 -4.33 3.22 -13.21
CA ALA A 48 -4.69 3.77 -11.90
C ALA A 48 -5.67 2.84 -11.21
N ASN A 49 -5.51 2.68 -9.90
CA ASN A 49 -6.48 1.99 -9.06
C ASN A 49 -6.71 2.78 -7.78
N VAL A 50 -7.91 2.69 -7.26
CA VAL A 50 -8.31 3.30 -5.99
C VAL A 50 -9.13 2.31 -5.19
N SER A 51 -8.85 2.24 -3.90
CA SER A 51 -9.62 1.44 -2.95
C SER A 51 -10.11 2.33 -1.82
N TRP A 52 -11.40 2.25 -1.54
CA TRP A 52 -12.01 2.77 -0.33
C TRP A 52 -12.59 1.61 0.47
N GLN A 53 -12.26 1.55 1.75
CA GLN A 53 -12.78 0.53 2.66
C GLN A 53 -13.12 1.11 4.02
N ASP A 54 -14.20 0.61 4.62
CA ASP A 54 -14.59 0.93 5.99
C ASP A 54 -14.74 -0.37 6.78
N SER A 55 -13.80 -0.62 7.67
CA SER A 55 -13.74 -1.82 8.51
C SER A 55 -14.02 -1.44 9.95
N ARG A 56 -15.12 -1.97 10.54
CA ARG A 56 -15.58 -1.58 11.88
C ARG A 56 -15.92 -2.77 12.74
N ASP A 57 -15.60 -2.65 14.04
CA ASP A 57 -16.07 -3.57 15.06
C ASP A 57 -17.60 -3.49 15.19
N GLN A 58 -18.26 -4.64 15.15
CA GLN A 58 -19.71 -4.76 15.35
C GLN A 58 -20.08 -5.39 16.70
N ARG A 59 -19.13 -5.74 17.53
CA ARG A 59 -19.38 -6.29 18.86
C ARG A 59 -19.90 -5.21 19.80
N LYS A 60 -21.20 -5.22 20.04
CA LYS A 60 -21.85 -4.23 20.91
C LYS A 60 -21.56 -4.48 22.40
N TYR A 61 -21.57 -5.72 22.81
CA TYR A 61 -21.34 -6.09 24.21
C TYR A 61 -20.15 -7.03 24.34
N LYS A 62 -19.40 -6.87 25.42
CA LYS A 62 -18.33 -7.79 25.84
C LYS A 62 -18.93 -9.03 26.50
N ASP A 63 -18.10 -10.03 26.82
CA ASP A 63 -18.54 -11.26 27.47
C ASP A 63 -19.09 -11.01 28.90
N ASP A 64 -18.66 -9.91 29.53
CA ASP A 64 -19.16 -9.44 30.83
C ASP A 64 -20.48 -8.65 30.74
N GLY A 65 -21.10 -8.58 29.56
CA GLY A 65 -22.34 -7.85 29.31
C GLY A 65 -22.20 -6.34 29.19
N LYS A 66 -21.02 -5.77 29.37
CA LYS A 66 -20.79 -4.32 29.25
C LYS A 66 -20.65 -3.89 27.79
N LEU A 67 -21.00 -2.63 27.52
CA LEU A 67 -20.82 -2.06 26.19
C LEU A 67 -19.34 -2.06 25.80
N SER A 68 -19.04 -2.52 24.58
CA SER A 68 -17.69 -2.47 24.05
C SER A 68 -17.29 -1.03 23.71
N ALA A 69 -16.15 -0.59 24.21
CA ALA A 69 -15.58 0.74 23.89
C ALA A 69 -15.21 0.87 22.41
N THR A 70 -15.02 -0.26 21.72
CA THR A 70 -14.64 -0.31 20.30
C THR A 70 -15.82 -0.47 19.35
N TYR A 71 -17.04 -0.60 19.89
CA TYR A 71 -18.24 -0.76 19.07
C TYR A 71 -18.37 0.36 18.03
N ARG A 72 -18.55 -0.01 16.75
CA ARG A 72 -18.57 0.86 15.58
C ARG A 72 -17.28 1.63 15.27
N ASN A 73 -16.21 1.44 16.03
CA ASN A 73 -14.92 2.03 15.72
C ASN A 73 -14.25 1.33 14.56
N ARG A 74 -13.40 2.06 13.85
CA ARG A 74 -12.56 1.49 12.80
C ARG A 74 -11.54 0.55 13.39
N THR A 75 -11.34 -0.58 12.72
CA THR A 75 -10.26 -1.51 13.08
C THR A 75 -8.91 -0.85 12.83
N PRO A 76 -7.94 -1.01 13.74
CA PRO A 76 -6.60 -0.47 13.56
C PRO A 76 -5.85 -1.12 12.40
N ASN A 77 -4.73 -0.52 12.03
CA ASN A 77 -3.76 -1.00 11.04
C ASN A 77 -4.34 -1.20 9.62
N LYS A 78 -5.42 -0.47 9.30
CA LYS A 78 -6.07 -0.52 7.98
C LYS A 78 -6.29 0.89 7.44
N PRO A 79 -5.62 1.26 6.34
CA PRO A 79 -5.97 2.48 5.61
C PRO A 79 -7.37 2.34 5.03
N TRP A 80 -8.17 3.41 5.09
CA TRP A 80 -9.52 3.38 4.51
C TRP A 80 -9.61 3.97 3.12
N VAL A 81 -8.59 4.72 2.68
CA VAL A 81 -8.43 5.15 1.29
C VAL A 81 -6.97 5.01 0.90
N PHE A 82 -6.72 4.38 -0.23
CA PHE A 82 -5.41 4.37 -0.88
C PHE A 82 -5.59 4.22 -2.38
N TRP A 83 -4.61 4.72 -3.12
CA TRP A 83 -4.61 4.61 -4.57
C TRP A 83 -3.18 4.58 -5.12
N ASN A 84 -3.06 4.03 -6.30
CA ASN A 84 -1.82 3.98 -7.06
C ASN A 84 -2.09 4.47 -8.48
N ALA A 85 -1.11 5.11 -9.09
CA ALA A 85 -1.12 5.44 -10.50
C ALA A 85 0.25 5.14 -11.11
N GLU A 86 0.26 4.67 -12.34
CA GLU A 86 1.47 4.46 -13.11
C GLU A 86 1.27 5.03 -14.51
N ALA A 87 2.30 5.70 -15.01
CA ALA A 87 2.40 6.12 -16.39
C ALA A 87 3.73 5.60 -16.96
N SER A 88 3.68 5.00 -18.14
CA SER A 88 4.88 4.59 -18.84
C SER A 88 4.81 4.92 -20.33
N TYR A 89 5.96 5.25 -20.90
CA TYR A 89 6.08 5.53 -22.31
C TYR A 89 7.27 4.77 -22.93
N THR A 90 7.02 4.15 -24.08
CA THR A 90 8.04 3.41 -24.84
C THR A 90 8.50 4.21 -26.04
N PHE A 91 9.77 4.52 -26.09
CA PHE A 91 10.45 5.12 -27.22
C PHE A 91 11.11 4.03 -28.07
N ASP A 92 10.90 4.06 -29.35
CA ASP A 92 11.55 3.13 -30.30
C ASP A 92 12.83 3.77 -30.87
N ASN A 93 13.78 2.94 -31.28
CA ASN A 93 15.00 3.32 -31.96
C ASN A 93 15.89 4.32 -31.17
N VAL A 94 15.95 4.17 -29.87
CA VAL A 94 16.79 5.01 -29.00
C VAL A 94 18.21 4.48 -28.99
N LEU A 95 19.16 5.27 -29.50
CA LEU A 95 20.61 4.96 -29.63
C LEU A 95 20.94 3.81 -30.60
N ALA A 96 20.00 2.95 -30.98
CA ALA A 96 20.15 1.89 -31.98
C ALA A 96 18.81 1.62 -32.68
N SER A 97 18.84 1.16 -33.92
CA SER A 97 17.65 0.99 -34.78
C SER A 97 16.65 -0.07 -34.30
N ASP A 98 17.09 -0.99 -33.45
CA ASP A 98 16.28 -2.06 -32.88
C ASP A 98 16.12 -1.96 -31.35
N ALA A 99 16.50 -0.82 -30.78
CA ALA A 99 16.44 -0.56 -29.36
C ALA A 99 15.12 0.07 -28.93
N LYS A 100 14.68 -0.27 -27.74
CA LYS A 100 13.51 0.35 -27.07
C LYS A 100 13.90 0.85 -25.71
N LEU A 101 13.42 2.04 -25.38
CA LEU A 101 13.54 2.61 -24.04
C LEU A 101 12.15 2.82 -23.45
N LYS A 102 11.79 2.08 -22.40
CA LYS A 102 10.56 2.31 -21.63
C LYS A 102 10.91 3.09 -20.38
N LEU A 103 10.32 4.27 -20.21
CA LEU A 103 10.36 5.05 -18.98
C LEU A 103 9.04 4.87 -18.25
N SER A 104 9.10 4.67 -16.93
CA SER A 104 7.92 4.55 -16.10
C SER A 104 8.04 5.43 -14.86
N TYR A 105 6.91 5.97 -14.47
CA TYR A 105 6.72 6.68 -13.20
C TYR A 105 5.54 6.07 -12.48
N SER A 106 5.69 5.73 -11.21
CA SER A 106 4.60 5.27 -10.38
C SER A 106 4.46 6.12 -9.11
N TYR A 107 3.24 6.30 -8.69
CA TYR A 107 2.89 7.05 -7.50
C TYR A 107 1.91 6.25 -6.65
N GLN A 108 2.19 6.18 -5.35
CA GLN A 108 1.35 5.57 -4.34
C GLN A 108 0.95 6.60 -3.30
N TRP A 109 -0.34 6.67 -3.01
CA TRP A 109 -0.89 7.47 -1.94
C TRP A 109 -1.69 6.60 -0.98
N VAL A 110 -1.42 6.76 0.34
CA VAL A 110 -2.13 6.06 1.41
C VAL A 110 -2.60 7.10 2.41
N HIS A 111 -3.89 7.17 2.63
CA HIS A 111 -4.46 8.05 3.64
C HIS A 111 -4.00 7.65 5.04
N TRP A 112 -3.84 8.60 5.95
CA TRP A 112 -3.50 8.30 7.33
C TRP A 112 -4.52 7.33 7.95
N PHE A 113 -4.12 6.50 8.90
CA PHE A 113 -4.98 5.54 9.56
C PHE A 113 -4.54 5.28 11.01
N TYR A 114 -5.43 4.69 11.79
CA TYR A 114 -5.16 4.39 13.18
C TYR A 114 -4.21 3.21 13.35
N LEU A 115 -3.18 3.37 14.21
CA LEU A 115 -2.33 2.28 14.67
C LEU A 115 -3.00 1.48 15.79
N THR A 116 -3.82 2.15 16.61
CA THR A 116 -4.62 1.57 17.69
C THR A 116 -6.10 1.84 17.42
N TRP A 117 -6.99 1.33 18.27
CA TRP A 117 -8.41 1.60 18.14
C TRP A 117 -8.74 3.10 18.21
N GLU A 118 -9.69 3.53 17.41
CA GLU A 118 -10.16 4.92 17.34
C GLU A 118 -10.66 5.43 18.70
N ALA A 119 -11.25 4.55 19.55
CA ALA A 119 -11.74 4.90 20.87
C ALA A 119 -10.63 5.14 21.90
N TYR A 120 -9.42 4.65 21.67
CA TYR A 120 -8.36 4.72 22.67
C TYR A 120 -7.50 5.97 22.49
N GLY A 121 -7.20 6.62 23.61
CA GLY A 121 -6.43 7.86 23.67
C GLY A 121 -7.24 9.13 23.41
N SER A 122 -6.72 10.27 23.83
CA SER A 122 -7.24 11.59 23.47
C SER A 122 -6.91 11.92 22.01
N ASN A 123 -7.55 12.94 21.44
CA ASN A 123 -7.23 13.38 20.08
C ASN A 123 -5.74 13.73 19.90
N ALA A 124 -5.08 14.21 20.95
CA ALA A 124 -3.65 14.55 20.92
C ALA A 124 -2.73 13.32 21.04
N THR A 125 -3.20 12.22 21.63
CA THR A 125 -2.39 11.01 21.89
C THR A 125 -2.75 9.82 21.02
N LYS A 126 -3.77 9.94 20.15
CA LYS A 126 -4.15 8.86 19.22
C LYS A 126 -2.98 8.47 18.33
N ALA A 127 -2.55 7.24 18.46
CA ALA A 127 -1.51 6.70 17.60
C ALA A 127 -2.02 6.57 16.16
N ARG A 128 -1.32 7.21 15.22
CA ARG A 128 -1.66 7.21 13.79
C ARG A 128 -0.44 6.91 12.95
N ILE A 129 -0.68 6.27 11.82
CA ILE A 129 0.26 6.21 10.72
C ILE A 129 -0.08 7.39 9.81
N PRO A 130 0.87 8.28 9.51
CA PRO A 130 0.62 9.48 8.71
C PRO A 130 0.26 9.12 7.26
N THR A 131 -0.29 10.08 6.53
CA THR A 131 -0.47 9.98 5.08
C THR A 131 0.88 9.75 4.43
N GLN A 132 0.94 8.82 3.48
CA GLN A 132 2.16 8.42 2.79
C GLN A 132 2.05 8.71 1.29
N ASN A 133 3.11 9.23 0.72
CA ASN A 133 3.27 9.57 -0.68
C ASN A 133 4.59 8.97 -1.16
N ILE A 134 4.54 8.01 -2.06
CA ILE A 134 5.74 7.35 -2.58
C ILE A 134 5.74 7.47 -4.09
N SER A 135 6.84 7.97 -4.63
CA SER A 135 7.08 8.07 -6.08
C SER A 135 8.26 7.21 -6.46
N ASN A 136 8.11 6.46 -7.55
CA ASN A 136 9.19 5.65 -8.10
C ASN A 136 9.36 5.98 -9.58
N VAL A 137 10.58 5.84 -10.07
CA VAL A 137 10.90 5.96 -11.50
C VAL A 137 11.69 4.74 -11.94
N SER A 138 11.47 4.31 -13.17
CA SER A 138 12.28 3.26 -13.77
C SER A 138 12.52 3.49 -15.26
N ALA A 139 13.62 2.92 -15.75
CA ALA A 139 13.99 2.91 -17.14
C ALA A 139 14.39 1.49 -17.55
N LEU A 140 13.73 0.95 -18.56
CA LEU A 140 14.06 -0.33 -19.17
C LEU A 140 14.60 -0.07 -20.58
N TYR A 141 15.88 -0.37 -20.79
CA TYR A 141 16.51 -0.32 -22.11
C TYR A 141 16.67 -1.72 -22.66
N GLN A 142 16.12 -1.96 -23.85
CA GLN A 142 16.11 -3.24 -24.54
C GLN A 142 16.84 -3.12 -25.88
N LEU A 143 17.70 -4.09 -26.18
CA LEU A 143 18.48 -4.18 -27.42
C LEU A 143 18.25 -5.53 -28.09
N LYS A 144 18.44 -5.57 -29.41
CA LYS A 144 18.35 -6.78 -30.26
C LYS A 144 17.07 -7.57 -30.00
N GLY A 145 15.92 -6.87 -30.15
CA GLY A 145 14.62 -7.49 -29.95
C GLY A 145 14.35 -7.95 -28.51
N GLY A 146 15.09 -7.40 -27.54
CA GLY A 146 14.96 -7.77 -26.11
C GLY A 146 15.95 -8.85 -25.66
N LYS A 147 16.93 -9.25 -26.49
CA LYS A 147 18.00 -10.17 -26.09
C LYS A 147 18.83 -9.62 -24.94
N TYR A 148 19.12 -8.32 -24.95
CA TYR A 148 19.83 -7.61 -23.87
C TYR A 148 18.88 -6.62 -23.24
N ASN A 149 18.76 -6.66 -21.91
CA ASN A 149 17.91 -5.75 -21.15
C ASN A 149 18.68 -5.15 -19.99
N ILE A 150 18.65 -3.82 -19.87
CA ILE A 150 19.17 -3.09 -18.72
C ILE A 150 17.99 -2.40 -18.06
N PHE A 151 17.78 -2.67 -16.78
CA PHE A 151 16.72 -2.06 -15.99
C PHE A 151 17.35 -1.25 -14.86
N LEU A 152 16.97 0.02 -14.80
CA LEU A 152 17.33 0.95 -13.73
C LEU A 152 16.06 1.35 -12.99
N GLU A 153 16.12 1.39 -11.68
CA GLU A 153 14.98 1.76 -10.85
C GLU A 153 15.44 2.61 -9.68
N CYS A 154 14.68 3.66 -9.38
CA CYS A 154 14.81 4.45 -8.17
C CYS A 154 13.48 4.38 -7.42
N ASN A 155 13.45 3.68 -6.32
CA ASN A 155 12.33 3.60 -5.41
C ASN A 155 12.37 4.74 -4.41
N ASN A 156 11.19 5.27 -4.07
CA ASN A 156 11.04 6.40 -3.16
C ASN A 156 11.91 7.60 -3.57
N LEU A 157 11.68 8.07 -4.79
CA LEU A 157 12.47 9.11 -5.45
C LEU A 157 12.72 10.36 -4.57
N PHE A 158 11.74 10.77 -3.79
CA PHE A 158 11.80 11.96 -2.93
C PHE A 158 12.24 11.67 -1.50
N ASP A 159 12.66 10.44 -1.21
CA ASP A 159 13.09 10.01 0.14
C ASP A 159 12.03 10.29 1.22
N ALA A 160 10.76 10.10 0.87
CA ALA A 160 9.65 10.33 1.77
C ALA A 160 9.64 9.28 2.90
N MET A 161 9.35 9.70 4.12
CA MET A 161 9.13 8.78 5.23
C MET A 161 7.86 7.96 4.99
N ALA A 162 8.00 6.66 4.88
CA ALA A 162 6.92 5.71 4.73
C ALA A 162 6.98 4.64 5.81
N TYR A 163 5.81 4.13 6.17
CA TYR A 163 5.67 3.15 7.25
C TYR A 163 4.85 1.95 6.78
N ASP A 164 5.06 0.82 7.40
CA ASP A 164 4.14 -0.30 7.29
C ASP A 164 2.90 -0.11 8.20
N ASN A 165 2.05 -1.12 8.27
CA ASN A 165 0.83 -1.08 9.06
C ASN A 165 1.08 -1.06 10.59
N TYR A 166 2.31 -1.35 11.01
CA TYR A 166 2.72 -1.35 12.43
C TYR A 166 3.59 -0.15 12.80
N LYS A 167 3.68 0.83 11.91
CA LYS A 167 4.52 2.03 12.05
C LYS A 167 6.03 1.72 12.07
N LEU A 168 6.45 0.59 11.50
CA LEU A 168 7.86 0.37 11.21
C LEU A 168 8.22 1.14 9.96
N GLN A 169 9.31 1.90 10.03
CA GLN A 169 9.77 2.70 8.91
C GLN A 169 10.26 1.80 7.77
N LYS A 170 9.75 2.05 6.58
CA LYS A 170 10.23 1.42 5.34
C LYS A 170 11.56 2.02 4.92
N PRO A 171 12.35 1.32 4.10
CA PRO A 171 13.56 1.88 3.50
C PRO A 171 13.27 3.20 2.79
N GLY A 172 14.20 4.16 2.88
CA GLY A 172 14.18 5.39 2.14
C GLY A 172 14.44 5.17 0.66
N ARG A 173 15.01 6.17 -0.02
CA ARG A 173 15.36 6.07 -1.43
C ARG A 173 16.36 4.94 -1.68
N ALA A 174 16.06 4.12 -2.70
CA ALA A 174 16.88 2.99 -3.09
C ALA A 174 17.02 2.92 -4.61
N PHE A 175 18.21 2.55 -5.07
CA PHE A 175 18.53 2.39 -6.48
C PHE A 175 18.80 0.94 -6.80
N PHE A 176 18.28 0.47 -7.91
CA PHE A 176 18.46 -0.90 -8.38
C PHE A 176 18.92 -0.88 -9.84
N VAL A 177 19.84 -1.80 -10.15
CA VAL A 177 20.31 -2.05 -11.51
C VAL A 177 20.16 -3.55 -11.75
N LYS A 178 19.51 -3.94 -12.84
CA LYS A 178 19.38 -5.33 -13.27
C LYS A 178 19.78 -5.45 -14.73
N PHE A 179 20.64 -6.40 -15.00
CA PHE A 179 20.98 -6.82 -16.34
C PHE A 179 20.38 -8.21 -16.62
N ARG A 180 19.77 -8.37 -17.80
CA ARG A 180 19.23 -9.67 -18.25
C ARG A 180 19.68 -9.94 -19.68
N LEU A 181 20.23 -11.12 -19.88
CA LEU A 181 20.59 -11.68 -21.18
C LEU A 181 19.77 -12.92 -21.45
N PHE A 182 19.13 -12.99 -22.63
CA PHE A 182 18.53 -14.21 -23.15
C PHE A 182 19.52 -14.87 -24.09
N ILE A 183 19.82 -16.15 -23.84
CA ILE A 183 20.71 -17.00 -24.65
C ILE A 183 19.79 -18.02 -25.31
N ASP A 184 19.80 -18.02 -26.65
CA ASP A 184 19.05 -18.98 -27.49
C ASP A 184 19.87 -20.23 -27.65
#